data_6d06f4c93d2d090fb6ea3e422d1c3db3
#
_entry.id   6d06f4c93d2d090fb6ea3e422d1c3db3
#
_cell.length_a   1.000
_cell.length_b   1.000
_cell.length_c   1.000
_cell.angle_alpha   90.00
_cell.angle_beta   90.00
_cell.angle_gamma   90.00
#
_symmetry.space_group_name_H-M   'P 1'
#
loop_
_entity.id
_entity.type
_entity.pdbx_description
1 polymer ?
#
loop_
_entity_poly.entity_id
_entity_poly.type
_entity_poly.pdbx_seq_one_letter_code
_entity_poly.pdbx_strand_id
1 'polypeptide(L)' 'METKYLRINPADNVAVAIVNLPAGEHLSVDGIEITLNEDIPAGHKFALKNFAEGENVIKYGYPIGHARMAKKQGDWMNE' A
#
# COMPACT_ATOMS: atom_id res chain seq x y z
N MET A 1 6.03 7.98 -19.23
CA MET A 1 5.03 7.85 -18.15
C MET A 1 5.78 7.67 -16.84
N GLU A 2 5.46 8.49 -15.85
CA GLU A 2 6.15 8.43 -14.58
C GLU A 2 5.55 7.38 -13.68
N THR A 3 6.42 6.58 -13.05
CA THR A 3 6.00 5.62 -12.05
C THR A 3 5.82 6.35 -10.74
N LYS A 4 4.64 6.24 -10.14
CA LYS A 4 4.32 6.91 -8.87
C LYS A 4 4.39 5.98 -7.67
N TYR A 5 4.41 4.68 -7.92
CA TYR A 5 4.40 3.66 -6.89
C TYR A 5 5.17 2.43 -7.37
N LEU A 6 5.50 1.55 -6.44
CA LEU A 6 6.26 0.34 -6.75
C LEU A 6 5.70 -0.84 -5.95
N ARG A 7 5.39 -1.92 -6.63
CA ARG A 7 5.08 -3.23 -6.05
C ARG A 7 6.05 -4.23 -6.64
N ILE A 8 6.85 -4.86 -5.80
CA ILE A 8 7.98 -5.67 -6.26
C ILE A 8 7.58 -7.10 -6.57
N ASN A 9 6.76 -7.72 -5.71
CA ASN A 9 6.45 -9.14 -5.80
C ASN A 9 4.94 -9.34 -5.88
N PRO A 10 4.43 -10.28 -6.69
CA PRO A 10 2.99 -10.54 -6.76
C PRO A 10 2.36 -10.93 -5.43
N ALA A 11 3.15 -11.42 -4.46
CA ALA A 11 2.66 -11.75 -3.14
C ALA A 11 2.53 -10.53 -2.22
N ASP A 12 3.07 -9.37 -2.62
CA ASP A 12 3.03 -8.17 -1.80
C ASP A 12 1.59 -7.66 -1.65
N ASN A 13 1.21 -7.37 -0.41
CA ASN A 13 -0.11 -6.80 -0.11
C ASN A 13 -0.03 -5.31 0.23
N VAL A 14 1.14 -4.70 0.03
CA VAL A 14 1.36 -3.26 0.09
C VAL A 14 2.18 -2.84 -1.12
N ALA A 15 2.10 -1.56 -1.47
CA ALA A 15 2.98 -0.93 -2.44
C ALA A 15 3.62 0.28 -1.79
N VAL A 16 4.70 0.77 -2.37
CA VAL A 16 5.44 1.92 -1.86
C VAL A 16 5.21 3.11 -2.77
N ALA A 17 4.85 4.26 -2.19
CA ALA A 17 4.74 5.51 -2.93
C ALA A 17 6.15 6.01 -3.25
N ILE A 18 6.42 6.32 -4.51
CA ILE A 18 7.72 6.86 -4.93
C ILE A 18 7.70 8.38 -4.83
N VAL A 19 6.52 8.96 -5.00
CA VAL A 19 6.28 10.41 -4.83
C VAL A 19 5.17 10.59 -3.81
N ASN A 20 4.95 11.81 -3.35
CA ASN A 20 3.81 12.10 -2.47
C ASN A 20 2.52 11.88 -3.27
N LEU A 21 1.62 11.06 -2.73
CA LEU A 21 0.35 10.75 -3.36
C LEU A 21 -0.77 11.34 -2.51
N PRO A 22 -1.63 12.18 -3.10
CA PRO A 22 -2.69 12.83 -2.31
C PRO A 22 -3.88 11.90 -2.05
N ALA A 23 -4.57 12.15 -0.96
CA ALA A 23 -5.84 11.48 -0.67
C ALA A 23 -6.80 11.66 -1.86
N GLY A 24 -7.54 10.60 -2.16
CA GLY A 24 -8.51 10.62 -3.26
C GLY A 24 -7.93 10.24 -4.60
N GLU A 25 -6.61 10.12 -4.72
CA GLU A 25 -6.02 9.72 -6.00
C GLU A 25 -6.37 8.26 -6.29
N HIS A 26 -6.72 7.99 -7.55
CA HIS A 26 -7.05 6.65 -8.01
C HIS A 26 -5.83 6.05 -8.72
N LEU A 27 -5.46 4.84 -8.30
CA LEU A 27 -4.32 4.12 -8.86
C LEU A 27 -4.75 2.75 -9.35
N SER A 28 -4.09 2.26 -10.38
CA SER A 28 -4.23 0.88 -10.83
C SER A 28 -2.89 0.19 -10.61
N VAL A 29 -2.81 -0.68 -9.60
CA VAL A 29 -1.57 -1.36 -9.21
C VAL A 29 -1.69 -2.82 -9.61
N ASP A 30 -1.03 -3.21 -10.71
CA ASP A 30 -1.07 -4.58 -11.25
C ASP A 30 -2.51 -5.08 -11.41
N GLY A 31 -3.40 -4.21 -11.91
CA GLY A 31 -4.81 -4.55 -12.11
C GLY A 31 -5.69 -4.37 -10.87
N ILE A 32 -5.10 -4.01 -9.73
CA ILE A 32 -5.87 -3.73 -8.52
C ILE A 32 -6.21 -2.25 -8.50
N GLU A 33 -7.50 -1.92 -8.52
CA GLU A 33 -7.99 -0.55 -8.52
C GLU A 33 -8.05 -0.04 -7.08
N ILE A 34 -7.37 1.07 -6.81
CA ILE A 34 -7.24 1.60 -5.45
C ILE A 34 -7.51 3.09 -5.47
N THR A 35 -8.34 3.55 -4.54
CA THR A 35 -8.50 4.98 -4.27
C THR A 35 -7.89 5.24 -2.90
N LEU A 36 -6.95 6.18 -2.83
CA LEU A 36 -6.26 6.48 -1.58
C LEU A 36 -7.20 7.19 -0.61
N ASN A 37 -7.21 6.74 0.63
CA ASN A 37 -8.08 7.29 1.67
C ASN A 37 -7.43 8.46 2.41
N GLU A 38 -6.12 8.61 2.26
CA GLU A 38 -5.34 9.66 2.94
C GLU A 38 -4.09 9.93 2.14
N ASP A 39 -3.38 11.00 2.45
CA ASP A 39 -2.12 11.33 1.81
C ASP A 39 -1.08 10.27 2.14
N ILE A 40 -0.33 9.82 1.13
CA ILE A 40 0.75 8.85 1.31
C ILE A 40 2.06 9.55 0.98
N PRO A 41 2.90 9.82 1.98
CA PRO A 41 4.19 10.46 1.71
C PRO A 41 5.12 9.58 0.88
N ALA A 42 5.99 10.20 0.10
CA ALA A 42 6.99 9.48 -0.66
C ALA A 42 7.82 8.59 0.26
N GLY A 43 8.09 7.37 -0.18
CA GLY A 43 8.84 6.37 0.58
C GLY A 43 8.00 5.56 1.55
N HIS A 44 6.71 5.84 1.66
CA HIS A 44 5.83 5.12 2.58
C HIS A 44 4.93 4.12 1.86
N LYS A 45 4.48 3.11 2.60
CA LYS A 45 3.65 2.02 2.09
C LYS A 45 2.18 2.39 2.15
N PHE A 46 1.41 1.84 1.21
CA PHE A 46 -0.06 1.92 1.27
C PHE A 46 -0.65 0.53 1.01
N ALA A 47 -1.83 0.30 1.57
CA ALA A 47 -2.49 -1.00 1.55
C ALA A 47 -3.09 -1.29 0.19
N LEU A 48 -2.81 -2.50 -0.34
CA LEU A 48 -3.42 -2.98 -1.58
C LEU A 48 -4.71 -3.74 -1.33
N LYS A 49 -5.00 -4.06 -0.07
CA LYS A 49 -6.19 -4.81 0.34
C LYS A 49 -6.60 -4.34 1.73
N ASN A 50 -7.76 -4.81 2.18
CA ASN A 50 -8.17 -4.62 3.56
C ASN A 50 -7.35 -5.54 4.46
N PHE A 51 -6.85 -5.01 5.57
CA PHE A 51 -6.09 -5.76 6.57
C PHE A 51 -6.89 -5.91 7.84
N ALA A 52 -6.91 -7.12 8.39
CA ALA A 52 -7.36 -7.34 9.75
C ALA A 52 -6.22 -6.98 10.71
N GLU A 53 -6.56 -6.63 11.95
CA GLU A 53 -5.55 -6.45 13.00
C GLU A 53 -4.74 -7.74 13.14
N GLY A 54 -3.42 -7.61 13.17
CA GLY A 54 -2.51 -8.75 13.29
C GLY A 54 -2.16 -9.42 11.97
N GLU A 55 -2.80 -9.03 10.87
CA GLU A 55 -2.51 -9.63 9.56
C GLU A 55 -1.10 -9.26 9.10
N ASN A 56 -0.39 -10.22 8.49
CA ASN A 56 0.97 -9.99 8.03
C ASN A 56 1.02 -8.97 6.89
N VAL A 57 1.96 -8.05 6.98
CA VAL A 57 2.32 -7.14 5.90
C VAL A 57 3.43 -7.81 5.09
N ILE A 58 3.21 -7.99 3.80
CA ILE A 58 4.13 -8.70 2.91
C ILE A 58 4.72 -7.70 1.92
N LYS A 59 6.04 -7.62 1.89
CA LYS A 59 6.79 -6.76 1.00
C LYS A 59 8.00 -7.53 0.48
N TYR A 60 8.27 -7.42 -0.81
CA TYR A 60 9.32 -8.20 -1.48
C TYR A 60 9.10 -9.71 -1.34
N GLY A 61 7.84 -10.14 -1.21
CA GLY A 61 7.49 -11.54 -1.04
C GLY A 61 7.68 -12.09 0.36
N TYR A 62 8.06 -11.26 1.34
CA TYR A 62 8.32 -11.69 2.72
C TYR A 62 7.46 -10.93 3.71
N PRO A 63 7.04 -11.58 4.80
CA PRO A 63 6.39 -10.86 5.89
C PRO A 63 7.42 -9.96 6.58
N ILE A 64 7.11 -8.66 6.65
CA ILE A 64 8.00 -7.66 7.26
C ILE A 64 7.45 -7.13 8.58
N GLY A 65 6.26 -7.57 8.96
CA GLY A 65 5.58 -7.13 10.17
C GLY A 65 4.11 -7.49 10.07
N HIS A 66 3.30 -6.90 10.93
CA HIS A 66 1.86 -7.15 10.89
C HIS A 66 1.13 -5.85 11.24
N ALA A 67 -0.10 -5.75 10.78
CA ALA A 67 -0.93 -4.57 10.99
C ALA A 67 -1.28 -4.45 12.47
N ARG A 68 -1.01 -3.29 13.08
CA ARG A 68 -1.33 -3.03 14.48
C ARG A 68 -2.81 -2.82 14.69
N MET A 69 -3.51 -2.43 13.64
CA MET A 69 -4.95 -2.21 13.66
C MET A 69 -5.49 -2.58 12.29
N ALA A 70 -6.80 -2.75 12.20
CA ALA A 70 -7.45 -2.98 10.91
C ALA A 70 -7.19 -1.79 10.00
N LYS A 71 -6.87 -2.07 8.74
CA LYS A 71 -6.64 -1.08 7.69
C LYS A 71 -7.52 -1.41 6.49
N LYS A 72 -7.83 -0.40 5.71
CA LYS A 72 -8.58 -0.58 4.48
C LYS A 72 -7.67 -0.40 3.28
N GLN A 73 -8.05 -1.01 2.17
CA GLN A 73 -7.39 -0.77 0.89
C GLN A 73 -7.30 0.75 0.65
N GLY A 74 -6.11 1.22 0.33
CA GLY A 74 -5.86 2.65 0.12
C GLY A 74 -5.41 3.41 1.36
N ASP A 75 -5.33 2.75 2.51
CA ASP A 75 -4.84 3.38 3.74
C ASP A 75 -3.31 3.41 3.77
N TRP A 76 -2.78 4.39 4.47
CA TRP A 76 -1.35 4.47 4.75
C TRP A 76 -0.95 3.36 5.72
N MET A 77 0.02 2.56 5.32
CA MET A 77 0.55 1.48 6.16
C MET A 77 1.81 1.97 6.85
N ASN A 78 1.62 2.68 7.95
CA ASN A 78 2.71 3.30 8.71
C ASN A 78 3.23 2.40 9.84
N GLU A 79 3.10 1.11 9.66
CA GLU A 79 3.55 0.09 10.60
C GLU A 79 5.04 -0.23 10.44
#